data_642f570eec4b08b75b1d7617313355ca
#
_entry.id   642f570eec4b08b75b1d7617313355ca
#
_cell.length_a   1.000
_cell.length_b   1.000
_cell.length_c   1.000
_cell.angle_alpha   90.00
_cell.angle_beta   90.00
_cell.angle_gamma   90.00
#
_symmetry.space_group_name_H-M   'P 1'
#
loop_
_entity.id
_entity.type
_entity.pdbx_description
1 polymer ?
#
loop_
_entity_poly.entity_id
_entity_poly.type
_entity_poly.pdbx_seq_one_letter_code
_entity_poly.pdbx_strand_id
1 'polypeptide(L)'
;TDIRMPGQKVFAPGGISMEPEDIMYTFDDLKQILEKLRDKENGCPWDSVQTHESMKKYLVEECGEVLEAIDNQDTENLCEELGDVLYQIMIHCEIEKEQGNFTIDDVVNGICEKMVRRHPRLFGGEMEKDLTWEEIKRREKEARAARKNR
;
A
#
# COMPACT_ATOMS: atom_id res chain seq x y z
N THR A 1 18.57 15.49 1.64
CA THR A 1 18.18 14.34 2.46
C THR A 1 17.72 14.79 3.84
N ASP A 2 16.47 15.23 3.94
CA ASP A 2 15.89 15.48 5.25
C ASP A 2 15.31 14.17 5.80
N ILE A 3 16.19 13.27 6.20
CA ILE A 3 15.81 12.29 7.22
C ILE A 3 15.73 13.11 8.49
N ARG A 4 14.51 13.44 8.91
CA ARG A 4 14.35 14.23 10.12
C ARG A 4 14.85 13.46 11.31
N MET A 5 15.79 14.08 11.98
CA MET A 5 16.33 13.57 13.24
C MET A 5 15.23 13.52 14.31
N PRO A 6 15.34 12.63 15.30
CA PRO A 6 14.41 12.62 16.42
C PRO A 6 14.28 14.03 17.02
N GLY A 7 13.04 14.52 17.14
CA GLY A 7 12.75 15.84 17.68
C GLY A 7 12.35 16.92 16.67
N GLN A 8 12.41 16.65 15.36
CA GLN A 8 11.93 17.60 14.37
C GLN A 8 10.46 17.36 14.02
N LYS A 9 9.68 18.44 14.01
CA LYS A 9 8.27 18.42 13.65
C LYS A 9 8.08 18.00 12.21
N VAL A 10 7.32 16.95 12.00
CA VAL A 10 7.01 16.45 10.67
C VAL A 10 5.52 16.66 10.44
N PHE A 11 5.17 17.42 9.39
CA PHE A 11 3.80 17.58 8.92
C PHE A 11 2.76 17.89 10.02
N ALA A 12 2.80 19.11 10.57
CA ALA A 12 1.67 19.60 11.36
C ALA A 12 0.62 20.14 10.38
N PRO A 13 -0.51 19.47 10.19
CA PRO A 13 -1.62 20.08 9.47
C PRO A 13 -2.14 21.23 10.34
N GLY A 14 -2.10 22.46 9.81
CA GLY A 14 -2.71 23.60 10.47
C GLY A 14 -1.87 24.36 11.49
N GLY A 15 -0.55 24.19 11.51
CA GLY A 15 0.34 25.08 12.27
C GLY A 15 0.35 24.90 13.80
N ILE A 16 -0.22 23.82 14.32
CA ILE A 16 -0.15 23.49 15.75
C ILE A 16 1.19 22.78 16.04
N SER A 17 1.97 23.29 16.99
CA SER A 17 3.20 22.65 17.42
C SER A 17 2.84 21.46 18.32
N MET A 18 2.99 20.24 17.77
CA MET A 18 2.86 19.01 18.56
C MET A 18 4.24 18.53 18.99
N GLU A 19 4.33 18.01 20.20
CA GLU A 19 5.55 17.35 20.67
C GLU A 19 5.77 16.06 19.86
N PRO A 20 7.03 15.61 19.68
CA PRO A 20 7.32 14.43 18.86
C PRO A 20 6.59 13.15 19.29
N GLU A 21 6.35 12.97 20.56
CA GLU A 21 5.62 11.83 21.13
C GLU A 21 4.10 11.88 20.88
N ASP A 22 3.57 13.06 20.54
CA ASP A 22 2.14 13.27 20.27
C ASP A 22 1.78 13.13 18.79
N ILE A 23 2.79 12.91 17.93
CA ILE A 23 2.58 12.83 16.48
C ILE A 23 2.16 11.42 16.10
N MET A 24 0.88 11.27 15.72
CA MET A 24 0.43 10.07 15.04
C MET A 24 0.35 10.36 13.54
N TYR A 25 1.18 9.68 12.77
CA TYR A 25 1.18 9.80 11.32
C TYR A 25 -0.06 9.15 10.73
N THR A 26 -0.58 9.72 9.65
CA THR A 26 -1.72 9.22 8.91
C THR A 26 -1.25 8.50 7.63
N PHE A 27 -2.20 7.86 6.96
CA PHE A 27 -1.92 7.26 5.64
C PHE A 27 -1.52 8.33 4.62
N ASP A 28 -2.13 9.52 4.68
CA ASP A 28 -1.76 10.63 3.80
C ASP A 28 -0.33 11.10 4.06
N ASP A 29 0.12 11.09 5.31
CA ASP A 29 1.50 11.38 5.64
C ASP A 29 2.45 10.36 5.00
N LEU A 30 2.11 9.09 5.04
CA LEU A 30 2.90 8.03 4.40
C LEU A 30 3.02 8.27 2.89
N LYS A 31 1.94 8.65 2.23
CA LYS A 31 1.95 9.00 0.80
C LYS A 31 2.96 10.11 0.51
N GLN A 32 2.94 11.17 1.31
CA GLN A 32 3.87 12.30 1.16
C GLN A 32 5.32 11.89 1.45
N ILE A 33 5.54 11.03 2.44
CA ILE A 33 6.86 10.51 2.76
C ILE A 33 7.44 9.73 1.57
N LEU A 34 6.65 8.85 0.96
CA LEU A 34 7.10 8.08 -0.20
C LEU A 34 7.41 8.97 -1.39
N GLU A 35 6.59 9.98 -1.64
CA GLU A 35 6.84 10.97 -2.70
C GLU A 35 8.16 11.68 -2.47
N LYS A 36 8.42 12.09 -1.23
CA LYS A 36 9.66 12.77 -0.86
C LYS A 36 10.88 11.84 -0.98
N LEU A 37 10.78 10.59 -0.55
CA LEU A 37 11.86 9.61 -0.68
C LEU A 37 12.24 9.39 -2.15
N ARG A 38 11.28 9.44 -3.04
CA ARG A 38 11.48 9.22 -4.49
C ARG A 38 11.89 10.46 -5.27
N ASP A 39 11.97 11.62 -4.64
CA ASP A 39 12.41 12.86 -5.31
C ASP A 39 13.82 12.66 -5.88
N LYS A 40 13.98 12.94 -7.17
CA LYS A 40 15.24 12.69 -7.89
C LYS A 40 16.39 13.60 -7.44
N GLU A 41 16.06 14.81 -7.01
CA GLU A 41 17.06 15.81 -6.63
C GLU A 41 17.32 15.84 -5.13
N ASN A 42 16.25 15.79 -4.32
CA ASN A 42 16.31 15.99 -2.87
C ASN A 42 15.82 14.81 -2.05
N GLY A 43 15.55 13.68 -2.69
CA GLY A 43 15.05 12.49 -2.01
C GLY A 43 16.16 11.60 -1.47
N CYS A 44 15.79 10.38 -1.09
CA CYS A 44 16.74 9.38 -0.61
C CYS A 44 17.54 8.81 -1.80
N PRO A 45 18.88 8.83 -1.77
CA PRO A 45 19.69 8.27 -2.86
C PRO A 45 19.42 6.79 -3.13
N TRP A 46 19.00 6.03 -2.13
CA TRP A 46 18.67 4.62 -2.30
C TRP A 46 17.25 4.42 -2.84
N ASP A 47 16.24 5.03 -2.20
CA ASP A 47 14.84 4.90 -2.60
C ASP A 47 14.57 5.47 -3.99
N SER A 48 15.21 6.59 -4.33
CA SER A 48 14.94 7.32 -5.59
C SER A 48 15.39 6.58 -6.84
N VAL A 49 16.30 5.62 -6.74
CA VAL A 49 16.84 4.87 -7.89
C VAL A 49 16.26 3.46 -8.00
N GLN A 50 15.42 3.04 -7.08
CA GLN A 50 14.84 1.70 -7.11
C GLN A 50 13.84 1.54 -8.27
N THR A 51 13.71 0.32 -8.76
CA THR A 51 12.77 -0.07 -9.81
C THR A 51 11.90 -1.22 -9.29
N HIS A 52 10.85 -1.57 -10.03
CA HIS A 52 10.07 -2.77 -9.71
C HIS A 52 10.97 -4.00 -9.60
N GLU A 53 11.89 -4.16 -10.55
CA GLU A 53 12.80 -5.32 -10.56
C GLU A 53 13.74 -5.34 -9.35
N SER A 54 14.34 -4.19 -9.00
CA SER A 54 15.25 -4.14 -7.86
C SER A 54 14.56 -4.39 -6.53
N MET A 55 13.26 -4.09 -6.44
CA MET A 55 12.47 -4.23 -5.20
C MET A 55 11.82 -5.60 -5.03
N LYS A 56 11.80 -6.45 -6.06
CA LYS A 56 11.16 -7.78 -5.99
C LYS A 56 11.67 -8.62 -4.81
N LYS A 57 12.98 -8.69 -4.64
CA LYS A 57 13.60 -9.49 -3.58
C LYS A 57 13.21 -8.99 -2.18
N TYR A 58 13.08 -7.67 -2.01
CA TYR A 58 12.69 -7.09 -0.72
C TYR A 58 11.25 -7.40 -0.38
N LEU A 59 10.35 -7.38 -1.36
CA LEU A 59 8.96 -7.77 -1.14
C LEU A 59 8.86 -9.21 -0.64
N VAL A 60 9.63 -10.13 -1.26
CA VAL A 60 9.68 -11.53 -0.82
C VAL A 60 10.21 -11.64 0.61
N GLU A 61 11.30 -10.94 0.92
CA GLU A 61 11.90 -10.94 2.27
C GLU A 61 10.92 -10.43 3.32
N GLU A 62 10.27 -9.30 3.06
CA GLU A 62 9.32 -8.69 4.02
C GLU A 62 8.08 -9.57 4.23
N CYS A 63 7.56 -10.19 3.17
CA CYS A 63 6.48 -11.17 3.32
C CYS A 63 6.92 -12.35 4.18
N GLY A 64 8.14 -12.83 4.02
CA GLY A 64 8.72 -13.90 4.84
C GLY A 64 8.80 -13.51 6.31
N GLU A 65 9.19 -12.29 6.61
CA GLU A 65 9.27 -11.78 7.98
C GLU A 65 7.89 -11.66 8.64
N VAL A 66 6.87 -11.28 7.87
CA VAL A 66 5.48 -11.29 8.35
C VAL A 66 5.06 -12.70 8.75
N LEU A 67 5.34 -13.70 7.89
CA LEU A 67 5.02 -15.09 8.17
C LEU A 67 5.73 -15.59 9.43
N GLU A 68 6.98 -15.25 9.59
CA GLU A 68 7.76 -15.62 10.78
C GLU A 68 7.17 -14.98 12.06
N ALA A 69 6.79 -13.71 12.00
CA ALA A 69 6.14 -13.03 13.13
C ALA A 69 4.81 -13.70 13.52
N ILE A 70 4.04 -14.15 12.54
CA ILE A 70 2.80 -14.90 12.77
C ILE A 70 3.10 -16.23 13.44
N ASP A 71 4.07 -16.97 12.92
CA ASP A 71 4.46 -18.29 13.45
C ASP A 71 4.97 -18.18 14.90
N ASN A 72 5.68 -17.11 15.21
CA ASN A 72 6.21 -16.84 16.54
C ASN A 72 5.19 -16.22 17.50
N GLN A 73 3.99 -15.92 17.01
CA GLN A 73 2.95 -15.22 17.79
C GLN A 73 3.46 -13.91 18.42
N ASP A 74 4.33 -13.22 17.71
CA ASP A 74 4.94 -11.96 18.13
C ASP A 74 4.15 -10.78 17.56
N THR A 75 3.20 -10.28 18.34
CA THR A 75 2.26 -9.23 17.94
C THR A 75 2.98 -7.91 17.62
N GLU A 76 3.95 -7.53 18.43
CA GLU A 76 4.70 -6.28 18.24
C GLU A 76 5.52 -6.33 16.93
N ASN A 77 6.23 -7.43 16.72
CA ASN A 77 6.98 -7.63 15.49
C ASN A 77 6.08 -7.74 14.26
N LEU A 78 4.91 -8.37 14.40
CA LEU A 78 3.94 -8.44 13.30
C LEU A 78 3.49 -7.03 12.86
N CYS A 79 3.25 -6.14 13.80
CA CYS A 79 2.91 -4.75 13.48
C CYS A 79 4.02 -4.07 12.67
N GLU A 80 5.27 -4.22 13.09
CA GLU A 80 6.43 -3.67 12.40
C GLU A 80 6.58 -4.25 10.98
N GLU A 81 6.51 -5.58 10.85
CA GLU A 81 6.69 -6.26 9.56
C GLU A 81 5.55 -5.96 8.56
N LEU A 82 4.32 -5.78 9.05
CA LEU A 82 3.22 -5.34 8.19
C LEU A 82 3.47 -3.93 7.66
N GLY A 83 4.07 -3.06 8.48
CA GLY A 83 4.52 -1.73 8.03
C GLY A 83 5.54 -1.82 6.90
N ASP A 84 6.50 -2.75 7.01
CA ASP A 84 7.53 -2.95 5.99
C ASP A 84 6.93 -3.47 4.67
N VAL A 85 5.93 -4.36 4.74
CA VAL A 85 5.20 -4.81 3.55
C VAL A 85 4.41 -3.64 2.94
N LEU A 86 3.79 -2.82 3.77
CA LEU A 86 3.06 -1.63 3.29
C LEU A 86 4.00 -0.67 2.56
N TYR A 87 5.21 -0.46 3.08
CA TYR A 87 6.25 0.32 2.39
C TYR A 87 6.54 -0.24 1.00
N GLN A 88 6.67 -1.57 0.87
CA GLN A 88 6.90 -2.22 -0.42
C GLN A 88 5.76 -1.94 -1.41
N ILE A 89 4.53 -1.99 -0.96
CA ILE A 89 3.37 -1.65 -1.78
C ILE A 89 3.45 -0.20 -2.22
N MET A 90 3.75 0.70 -1.30
CA MET A 90 3.78 2.14 -1.55
C MET A 90 4.87 2.53 -2.56
N ILE A 91 6.05 1.92 -2.49
CA ILE A 91 7.13 2.27 -3.42
C ILE A 91 6.78 1.84 -4.85
N HIS A 92 6.17 0.68 -5.04
CA HIS A 92 5.71 0.26 -6.37
C HIS A 92 4.63 1.20 -6.92
N CYS A 93 3.74 1.70 -6.07
CA CYS A 93 2.73 2.67 -6.47
C CYS A 93 3.35 4.02 -6.86
N GLU A 94 4.36 4.47 -6.13
CA GLU A 94 5.07 5.72 -6.49
C GLU A 94 5.79 5.60 -7.84
N ILE A 95 6.41 4.46 -8.11
CA ILE A 95 7.05 4.20 -9.41
C ILE A 95 6.02 4.33 -10.55
N GLU A 96 4.84 3.74 -10.39
CA GLU A 96 3.78 3.81 -11.40
C GLU A 96 3.17 5.21 -11.52
N LYS A 97 3.04 5.93 -10.42
CA LYS A 97 2.59 7.32 -10.41
C LYS A 97 3.55 8.22 -11.20
N GLU A 98 4.86 8.03 -11.05
CA GLU A 98 5.87 8.77 -11.81
C GLU A 98 5.73 8.56 -13.31
N GLN A 99 5.26 7.40 -13.73
CA GLN A 99 5.04 7.04 -15.13
C GLN A 99 3.63 7.42 -15.64
N GLY A 100 2.78 7.96 -14.77
CA GLY A 100 1.43 8.37 -15.11
C GLY A 100 0.44 7.23 -15.29
N ASN A 101 0.74 6.03 -14.76
CA ASN A 101 -0.11 4.85 -14.95
C ASN A 101 -1.21 4.71 -13.90
N PHE A 102 -0.85 4.72 -12.61
CA PHE A 102 -1.81 4.67 -11.51
C PHE A 102 -1.18 5.15 -10.21
N THR A 103 -2.01 5.38 -9.20
CA THR A 103 -1.60 5.80 -7.85
C THR A 103 -2.03 4.79 -6.80
N ILE A 104 -1.56 4.97 -5.57
CA ILE A 104 -2.03 4.15 -4.44
C ILE A 104 -3.55 4.30 -4.25
N ASP A 105 -4.13 5.46 -4.55
CA ASP A 105 -5.58 5.66 -4.46
C ASP A 105 -6.33 4.73 -5.42
N ASP A 106 -5.79 4.51 -6.61
CA ASP A 106 -6.35 3.56 -7.58
C ASP A 106 -6.28 2.11 -7.06
N VAL A 107 -5.17 1.76 -6.42
CA VAL A 107 -5.00 0.43 -5.81
C VAL A 107 -6.01 0.22 -4.69
N VAL A 108 -6.17 1.22 -3.82
CA VAL A 108 -7.15 1.20 -2.72
C VAL A 108 -8.57 1.07 -3.27
N ASN A 109 -8.92 1.91 -4.26
CA ASN A 109 -10.24 1.86 -4.89
C ASN A 109 -10.52 0.48 -5.50
N GLY A 110 -9.54 -0.07 -6.20
CA GLY A 110 -9.68 -1.38 -6.86
C GLY A 110 -9.94 -2.51 -5.86
N ILE A 111 -9.20 -2.54 -4.75
CA ILE A 111 -9.43 -3.59 -3.73
C ILE A 111 -10.75 -3.38 -3.00
N CYS A 112 -11.15 -2.14 -2.74
CA CYS A 112 -12.45 -1.85 -2.14
C CYS A 112 -13.60 -2.31 -3.02
N GLU A 113 -13.58 -1.98 -4.31
CA GLU A 113 -14.58 -2.44 -5.28
C GLU A 113 -14.67 -3.96 -5.33
N LYS A 114 -13.52 -4.62 -5.36
CA LYS A 114 -13.45 -6.08 -5.36
C LYS A 114 -14.09 -6.69 -4.10
N MET A 115 -13.76 -6.16 -2.93
CA MET A 115 -14.31 -6.68 -1.67
C MET A 115 -15.82 -6.45 -1.56
N VAL A 116 -16.30 -5.29 -1.95
CA VAL A 116 -17.74 -4.99 -1.98
C VAL A 116 -18.46 -5.95 -2.94
N ARG A 117 -17.94 -6.12 -4.16
CA ARG A 117 -18.52 -7.00 -5.17
C ARG A 117 -18.52 -8.47 -4.74
N ARG A 118 -17.46 -8.92 -4.07
CA ARG A 118 -17.34 -10.31 -3.63
C ARG A 118 -18.16 -10.65 -2.38
N HIS A 119 -18.76 -9.64 -1.74
CA HIS A 119 -19.53 -9.81 -0.52
C HIS A 119 -20.94 -9.21 -0.66
N PRO A 120 -21.74 -9.71 -1.62
CA PRO A 120 -23.07 -9.14 -1.90
C PRO A 120 -24.03 -9.26 -0.72
N ARG A 121 -23.84 -10.23 0.17
CA ARG A 121 -24.65 -10.38 1.37
C ARG A 121 -24.48 -9.22 2.36
N LEU A 122 -23.27 -8.64 2.40
CA LEU A 122 -22.95 -7.56 3.33
C LEU A 122 -23.22 -6.18 2.74
N PHE A 123 -22.92 -5.99 1.45
CA PHE A 123 -22.91 -4.67 0.83
C PHE A 123 -24.02 -4.48 -0.22
N GLY A 124 -24.81 -5.53 -0.50
CA GLY A 124 -25.79 -5.50 -1.55
C GLY A 124 -25.15 -5.57 -2.93
N GLY A 125 -25.87 -5.16 -3.95
CA GLY A 125 -25.41 -5.17 -5.33
C GLY A 125 -26.26 -6.07 -6.22
N GLU A 126 -25.96 -6.04 -7.52
CA GLU A 126 -26.70 -6.78 -8.54
C GLU A 126 -26.34 -8.26 -8.63
N MET A 127 -25.23 -8.65 -7.98
CA MET A 127 -24.78 -10.04 -8.00
C MET A 127 -25.68 -10.91 -7.13
N GLU A 128 -26.00 -12.09 -7.60
CA GLU A 128 -26.81 -13.06 -6.87
C GLU A 128 -26.14 -13.39 -5.51
N LYS A 129 -26.94 -13.27 -4.43
CA LYS A 129 -26.44 -13.42 -3.06
C LYS A 129 -25.98 -14.84 -2.72
N ASP A 130 -26.38 -15.82 -3.52
CA ASP A 130 -26.08 -17.24 -3.26
C ASP A 130 -24.90 -17.78 -4.09
N LEU A 131 -24.17 -16.91 -4.80
CA LEU A 131 -23.00 -17.33 -5.55
C LEU A 131 -21.88 -17.79 -4.63
N THR A 132 -21.23 -18.90 -4.99
CA THR A 132 -20.05 -19.35 -4.29
C THR A 132 -18.84 -18.45 -4.61
N TRP A 133 -17.85 -18.47 -3.74
CA TRP A 133 -16.60 -17.74 -3.94
C TRP A 133 -15.93 -18.07 -5.28
N GLU A 134 -15.92 -19.37 -5.64
CA GLU A 134 -15.34 -19.85 -6.90
C GLU A 134 -16.09 -19.31 -8.12
N GLU A 135 -17.42 -19.26 -8.07
CA GLU A 135 -18.23 -18.71 -9.16
C GLU A 135 -18.01 -17.21 -9.33
N ILE A 136 -17.88 -16.47 -8.22
CA ILE A 136 -17.60 -15.03 -8.24
C ILE A 136 -16.24 -14.79 -8.93
N LYS A 137 -15.21 -15.53 -8.53
CA LYS A 137 -13.87 -15.42 -9.11
C LYS A 137 -13.85 -15.78 -10.60
N ARG A 138 -14.59 -16.80 -10.98
CA ARG A 138 -14.72 -17.21 -12.38
C ARG A 138 -15.35 -16.11 -13.23
N ARG A 139 -16.46 -15.51 -12.77
CA ARG A 139 -17.14 -14.41 -13.48
C ARG A 139 -16.24 -13.19 -13.65
N GLU A 140 -15.46 -12.86 -12.64
CA GLU A 140 -14.49 -11.76 -12.69
C GLU A 140 -13.38 -12.01 -13.72
N LYS A 141 -12.89 -13.26 -13.77
CA LYS A 141 -11.87 -13.68 -14.73
C LYS A 141 -12.39 -13.60 -16.17
N GLU A 142 -13.62 -14.06 -16.41
CA GLU A 142 -14.26 -13.99 -17.70
C GLU A 142 -14.50 -12.54 -18.16
N ALA A 143 -14.96 -11.68 -17.25
CA ALA A 143 -15.16 -10.26 -17.53
C ALA A 143 -13.85 -9.55 -17.88
N ARG A 144 -12.76 -9.90 -17.19
CA ARG A 144 -11.42 -9.36 -17.45
C ARG A 144 -10.90 -9.79 -18.82
N ALA A 145 -11.08 -11.06 -19.18
CA ALA A 145 -10.69 -11.60 -20.48
C ALA A 145 -11.46 -10.93 -21.61
N ALA A 146 -12.78 -10.71 -21.43
CA ALA A 146 -13.62 -10.02 -22.40
C ALA A 146 -13.17 -8.57 -22.65
N ARG A 147 -12.73 -7.87 -21.59
CA ARG A 147 -12.20 -6.50 -21.71
C ARG A 147 -10.88 -6.44 -22.47
N LYS A 148 -10.01 -7.44 -22.29
CA LYS A 148 -8.71 -7.51 -22.99
C LYS A 148 -8.84 -7.80 -24.48
N ASN A 149 -9.96 -8.42 -24.90
CA ASN A 149 -10.21 -8.79 -26.29
C ASN A 149 -10.96 -7.71 -27.09
N ARG A 150 -11.12 -6.53 -26.52
CA ARG A 150 -11.73 -5.38 -27.20
C ARG A 150 -10.64 -4.47 -27.86
#